data_86d5001e4447253833a5de5169ed328e
#
_entry.id   86d5001e4447253833a5de5169ed328e
#
_cell.length_a   1.000
_cell.length_b   1.000
_cell.length_c   1.000
_cell.angle_alpha   90.00
_cell.angle_beta   90.00
_cell.angle_gamma   90.00
#
_symmetry.space_group_name_H-M   'P 1'
#
loop_
_entity.id
_entity.type
_entity.pdbx_description
1 polymer ?
#
loop_
_entity_poly.entity_id
_entity_poly.type
_entity_poly.pdbx_seq_one_letter_code
_entity_poly.pdbx_strand_id
1 'polypeptide(L)'
;MTLISGSIRERSRIVQEKGTPISVTIREKESSAPLAQADVGPSLTRYEGNWYFDPATVKADVLRVTERTYTCPQKGTCNWVDYVGPDGRTVKDVAWVYPQVNPGHEVIQGRYGFYAGSKGTTKEEN
;
A
#
# COMPACT_ATOMS: atom_id res chain seq x y z
N MET A 1 -18.42 30.51 15.47
CA MET A 1 -18.12 30.34 15.10
C MET A 1 -17.94 29.83 14.53
N THR A 2 -18.12 29.54 14.37
CA THR A 2 -17.98 29.12 13.89
C THR A 2 -17.54 28.85 13.21
N LEU A 3 -17.77 28.89 12.99
CA LEU A 3 -17.22 28.77 12.22
C LEU A 3 -16.24 28.44 12.05
N ILE A 4 -16.15 28.52 12.47
CA ILE A 4 -14.76 28.45 12.43
C ILE A 4 -14.23 27.12 12.34
N SER A 5 -14.76 26.23 13.09
CA SER A 5 -14.38 24.85 12.95
C SER A 5 -14.59 24.39 11.56
N GLY A 6 -15.60 24.88 10.94
CA GLY A 6 -15.81 24.51 9.56
C GLY A 6 -14.67 24.90 8.69
N SER A 7 -14.08 26.05 8.96
CA SER A 7 -13.02 26.48 8.08
C SER A 7 -11.81 25.58 8.16
N ILE A 8 -11.57 24.98 9.28
CA ILE A 8 -10.44 24.08 9.37
C ILE A 8 -10.62 22.88 8.50
N ARG A 9 -11.78 22.31 8.50
CA ARG A 9 -12.01 21.16 7.66
C ARG A 9 -11.95 21.52 6.20
N GLU A 10 -12.37 22.69 5.88
CA GLU A 10 -12.33 23.10 4.49
C GLU A 10 -10.94 23.17 3.97
N ARG A 11 -10.00 23.55 4.80
CA ARG A 11 -8.64 23.58 4.33
C ARG A 11 -8.14 22.20 3.97
N SER A 12 -8.55 21.20 4.70
CA SER A 12 -8.15 19.85 4.34
C SER A 12 -8.64 19.48 2.97
N ARG A 13 -9.85 19.83 2.66
CA ARG A 13 -10.36 19.49 1.35
C ARG A 13 -9.61 20.20 0.25
N ILE A 14 -9.23 21.41 0.49
CA ILE A 14 -8.50 22.14 -0.51
C ILE A 14 -7.19 21.48 -0.84
N VAL A 15 -6.55 20.90 0.14
CA VAL A 15 -5.27 20.28 -0.09
C VAL A 15 -5.37 19.13 -1.07
N GLN A 16 -6.53 18.57 -1.24
CA GLN A 16 -6.69 17.42 -2.11
C GLN A 16 -7.00 17.75 -3.54
N GLU A 17 -7.07 19.00 -3.87
CA GLU A 17 -7.65 19.38 -5.14
C GLU A 17 -6.91 18.87 -6.34
N LYS A 18 -5.67 18.57 -6.26
CA LYS A 18 -4.89 18.10 -7.40
C LYS A 18 -5.08 16.65 -7.72
N GLY A 19 -6.09 16.01 -7.17
CA GLY A 19 -6.30 14.61 -7.42
C GLY A 19 -5.42 13.70 -6.61
N THR A 20 -4.65 14.23 -5.67
CA THR A 20 -3.86 13.40 -4.77
C THR A 20 -4.80 12.76 -3.76
N PRO A 21 -4.82 11.43 -3.67
CA PRO A 21 -5.73 10.79 -2.73
C PRO A 21 -5.28 11.03 -1.30
N ILE A 22 -6.23 11.16 -0.37
CA ILE A 22 -5.94 11.18 1.05
C ILE A 22 -5.91 9.76 1.58
N SER A 23 -6.85 8.94 1.15
CA SER A 23 -6.98 7.58 1.64
C SER A 23 -6.88 6.63 0.46
N VAL A 24 -6.13 5.55 0.63
CA VAL A 24 -5.93 4.56 -0.43
C VAL A 24 -6.28 3.19 0.14
N THR A 25 -7.11 2.45 -0.60
CA THR A 25 -7.43 1.05 -0.29
C THR A 25 -6.96 0.21 -1.46
N ILE A 26 -6.26 -0.88 -1.15
CA ILE A 26 -5.87 -1.86 -2.16
C ILE A 26 -6.71 -3.10 -1.94
N ARG A 27 -7.30 -3.60 -3.03
CA ARG A 27 -8.15 -4.80 -2.98
C ARG A 27 -7.64 -5.82 -3.97
N GLU A 28 -7.90 -7.08 -3.66
CA GLU A 28 -7.67 -8.16 -4.61
C GLU A 28 -8.77 -8.09 -5.67
N LYS A 29 -8.39 -8.24 -6.95
CA LYS A 29 -9.31 -7.91 -8.05
C LYS A 29 -10.55 -8.78 -8.09
N GLU A 30 -10.39 -10.08 -7.95
CA GLU A 30 -11.54 -10.97 -8.16
C GLU A 30 -12.52 -10.95 -7.02
N SER A 31 -12.02 -11.01 -5.80
CA SER A 31 -12.89 -11.09 -4.62
C SER A 31 -13.25 -9.71 -4.09
N SER A 32 -12.51 -8.68 -4.49
CA SER A 32 -12.61 -7.34 -3.91
C SER A 32 -12.25 -7.31 -2.44
N ALA A 33 -11.53 -8.33 -1.96
CA ALA A 33 -11.12 -8.37 -0.56
C ALA A 33 -10.12 -7.25 -0.29
N PRO A 34 -10.28 -6.52 0.79
CA PRO A 34 -9.33 -5.45 1.12
C PRO A 34 -8.02 -6.07 1.61
N LEU A 35 -6.92 -5.55 1.14
CA LEU A 35 -5.59 -6.01 1.50
C LEU A 35 -4.84 -5.00 2.35
N ALA A 36 -5.08 -3.72 2.12
CA ALA A 36 -4.41 -2.64 2.83
C ALA A 36 -5.23 -1.38 2.71
N GLN A 37 -5.19 -0.55 3.74
CA GLN A 37 -5.86 0.74 3.71
C GLN A 37 -5.16 1.70 4.66
N ALA A 38 -4.86 2.90 4.19
CA ALA A 38 -4.27 3.92 5.03
C ALA A 38 -4.43 5.28 4.39
N ASP A 39 -4.28 6.32 5.20
CA ASP A 39 -4.17 7.68 4.69
C ASP A 39 -2.73 7.94 4.28
N VAL A 40 -2.57 8.72 3.25
CA VAL A 40 -1.24 9.15 2.82
C VAL A 40 -0.62 9.96 3.95
N GLY A 41 0.58 9.58 4.37
CA GLY A 41 1.26 10.21 5.49
C GLY A 41 2.27 9.26 6.08
N PRO A 42 2.39 9.24 7.41
CA PRO A 42 3.43 8.41 8.04
C PRO A 42 3.28 6.92 7.76
N SER A 43 2.05 6.44 7.54
CA SER A 43 1.82 5.02 7.35
C SER A 43 1.75 4.59 5.90
N LEU A 44 1.74 5.53 4.96
CA LEU A 44 1.57 5.22 3.55
C LEU A 44 2.32 6.24 2.72
N THR A 45 3.25 5.76 1.91
CA THR A 45 4.01 6.65 1.06
C THR A 45 3.99 6.17 -0.39
N ARG A 46 4.04 7.11 -1.30
CA ARG A 46 4.22 6.82 -2.72
C ARG A 46 5.70 6.83 -3.02
N TYR A 47 6.22 5.77 -3.62
CA TYR A 47 7.64 5.67 -3.87
C TYR A 47 7.85 5.01 -5.23
N GLU A 48 8.50 5.73 -6.11
CA GLU A 48 8.79 5.23 -7.46
C GLU A 48 7.54 4.68 -8.14
N GLY A 49 6.43 5.38 -7.95
CA GLY A 49 5.21 5.04 -8.65
C GLY A 49 4.33 4.00 -8.00
N ASN A 50 4.74 3.43 -6.88
CA ASN A 50 3.95 2.41 -6.19
C ASN A 50 3.66 2.85 -4.75
N TRP A 51 2.74 2.13 -4.11
CA TRP A 51 2.34 2.45 -2.75
C TRP A 51 3.03 1.53 -1.77
N TYR A 52 3.54 2.10 -0.68
CA TYR A 52 4.19 1.31 0.39
C TYR A 52 3.48 1.60 1.70
N PHE A 53 2.90 0.53 2.27
CA PHE A 53 2.06 0.59 3.46
C PHE A 53 2.81 0.08 4.67
N ASP A 54 2.69 0.79 5.79
CA ASP A 54 3.19 0.30 7.07
C ASP A 54 2.52 -1.05 7.38
N PRO A 55 3.25 -2.03 7.95
CA PRO A 55 2.65 -3.33 8.24
C PRO A 55 1.39 -3.27 9.08
N ALA A 56 1.24 -2.26 9.93
CA ALA A 56 0.05 -2.14 10.76
C ALA A 56 -1.19 -1.82 9.95
N THR A 57 -1.07 -1.42 8.70
CA THR A 57 -2.20 -1.01 7.87
C THR A 57 -2.62 -2.09 6.87
N VAL A 58 -1.96 -3.25 6.87
CA VAL A 58 -2.30 -4.31 5.93
C VAL A 58 -3.08 -5.41 6.65
N LYS A 59 -3.81 -6.19 5.85
CA LYS A 59 -4.59 -7.32 6.38
C LYS A 59 -3.70 -8.54 6.48
N ALA A 60 -2.94 -8.62 7.57
CA ALA A 60 -1.94 -9.66 7.72
C ALA A 60 -2.53 -11.06 7.73
N ASP A 61 -3.80 -11.20 8.12
CA ASP A 61 -4.42 -12.51 8.20
C ASP A 61 -4.68 -13.13 6.82
N VAL A 62 -4.67 -12.33 5.76
CA VAL A 62 -4.85 -12.87 4.41
C VAL A 62 -3.63 -12.66 3.53
N LEU A 63 -2.52 -12.18 4.09
CA LEU A 63 -1.30 -11.94 3.32
C LEU A 63 -0.19 -12.83 3.88
N ARG A 64 0.51 -13.52 2.98
CA ARG A 64 1.60 -14.39 3.38
C ARG A 64 2.86 -14.00 2.64
N VAL A 65 3.87 -13.59 3.40
CA VAL A 65 5.19 -13.31 2.84
C VAL A 65 5.83 -14.64 2.49
N THR A 66 6.29 -14.77 1.26
CA THR A 66 6.85 -16.02 0.76
C THR A 66 8.37 -15.96 0.72
N GLU A 67 9.00 -17.07 0.35
CA GLU A 67 10.44 -17.10 0.15
C GLU A 67 10.82 -16.75 -1.29
N ARG A 68 9.86 -16.51 -2.16
CA ARG A 68 10.17 -16.07 -3.50
C ARG A 68 10.65 -14.64 -3.47
N THR A 69 11.75 -14.37 -4.16
CA THR A 69 12.39 -13.06 -4.07
C THR A 69 12.57 -12.43 -5.45
N TYR A 70 12.79 -11.14 -5.43
CA TYR A 70 13.20 -10.38 -6.59
C TYR A 70 14.25 -9.38 -6.12
N THR A 71 15.34 -9.27 -6.87
CA THR A 71 16.42 -8.35 -6.52
C THR A 71 16.38 -7.15 -7.46
N CYS A 72 16.20 -5.98 -6.85
CA CYS A 72 16.32 -4.70 -7.53
C CYS A 72 17.73 -4.19 -7.29
N PRO A 73 18.50 -3.89 -8.34
CA PRO A 73 19.87 -3.45 -8.13
C PRO A 73 19.97 -2.19 -7.27
N GLN A 74 18.94 -1.38 -7.27
CA GLN A 74 18.96 -0.12 -6.53
C GLN A 74 18.42 -0.27 -5.12
N LYS A 75 17.29 -0.95 -4.95
CA LYS A 75 16.62 -1.01 -3.67
C LYS A 75 16.99 -2.18 -2.80
N GLY A 76 17.38 -3.30 -3.40
CA GLY A 76 17.71 -4.50 -2.65
C GLY A 76 16.82 -5.66 -3.05
N THR A 77 16.71 -6.66 -2.18
CA THR A 77 15.96 -7.87 -2.47
C THR A 77 14.65 -7.87 -1.70
N CYS A 78 13.55 -8.07 -2.40
CA CYS A 78 12.24 -8.16 -1.77
C CYS A 78 11.74 -9.59 -1.78
N ASN A 79 10.78 -9.84 -0.88
CA ASN A 79 10.05 -11.10 -0.86
C ASN A 79 8.65 -10.84 -1.41
N TRP A 80 8.19 -11.73 -2.27
CA TRP A 80 6.84 -11.64 -2.80
C TRP A 80 5.83 -12.06 -1.75
N VAL A 81 4.65 -11.47 -1.80
CA VAL A 81 3.58 -11.71 -0.83
C VAL A 81 2.38 -12.24 -1.59
N ASP A 82 1.79 -13.31 -1.05
CA ASP A 82 0.59 -13.92 -1.64
C ASP A 82 -0.63 -13.55 -0.82
N TYR A 83 -1.77 -13.52 -1.50
CA TYR A 83 -3.06 -13.43 -0.85
C TYR A 83 -3.57 -14.86 -0.63
N VAL A 84 -4.02 -15.15 0.59
CA VAL A 84 -4.65 -16.42 0.91
C VAL A 84 -6.01 -16.09 1.50
N GLY A 85 -7.07 -16.33 0.74
CA GLY A 85 -8.41 -15.98 1.16
C GLY A 85 -8.95 -16.95 2.20
N PRO A 86 -10.06 -16.59 2.85
CA PRO A 86 -10.65 -17.43 3.89
C PRO A 86 -11.11 -18.79 3.34
N ASP A 87 -11.40 -18.86 2.05
CA ASP A 87 -11.81 -20.11 1.40
C ASP A 87 -10.62 -20.93 0.92
N GLY A 88 -9.41 -20.50 1.22
CA GLY A 88 -8.21 -21.21 0.81
C GLY A 88 -7.69 -20.83 -0.57
N ARG A 89 -8.39 -19.97 -1.29
CA ARG A 89 -7.93 -19.55 -2.61
C ARG A 89 -6.70 -18.67 -2.47
N THR A 90 -5.69 -18.96 -3.27
CA THR A 90 -4.42 -18.22 -3.20
C THR A 90 -4.21 -17.44 -4.48
N VAL A 91 -3.79 -16.20 -4.35
CA VAL A 91 -3.37 -15.37 -5.47
C VAL A 91 -1.94 -14.96 -5.23
N LYS A 92 -1.05 -15.31 -6.18
CA LYS A 92 0.38 -15.07 -5.99
C LYS A 92 0.75 -13.63 -6.28
N ASP A 93 1.74 -13.16 -5.53
CA ASP A 93 2.45 -11.91 -5.86
C ASP A 93 1.54 -10.71 -5.90
N VAL A 94 0.65 -10.60 -4.90
CA VAL A 94 -0.21 -9.42 -4.80
C VAL A 94 0.55 -8.22 -4.26
N ALA A 95 1.69 -8.45 -3.60
CA ALA A 95 2.48 -7.40 -2.97
C ALA A 95 3.91 -7.87 -2.83
N TRP A 96 4.77 -7.01 -2.30
CA TRP A 96 6.16 -7.34 -2.01
C TRP A 96 6.61 -6.57 -0.78
N VAL A 97 7.67 -7.08 -0.12
CA VAL A 97 8.25 -6.43 1.05
C VAL A 97 9.76 -6.45 0.89
N TYR A 98 10.42 -5.33 1.13
CA TYR A 98 11.87 -5.27 1.23
C TYR A 98 12.22 -5.32 2.71
N PRO A 99 12.62 -6.48 3.26
CA PRO A 99 12.98 -6.54 4.69
C PRO A 99 14.15 -5.62 5.01
N GLN A 100 15.07 -5.49 4.07
CA GLN A 100 16.18 -4.57 4.17
C GLN A 100 16.36 -3.93 2.82
N VAL A 101 16.83 -2.69 2.83
CA VAL A 101 17.03 -1.93 1.60
C VAL A 101 18.48 -1.48 1.51
N ASN A 102 18.90 -1.16 0.31
CA ASN A 102 20.18 -0.49 0.11
C ASN A 102 20.10 0.94 0.63
N PRO A 103 21.25 1.53 0.98
CA PRO A 103 21.24 2.90 1.50
C PRO A 103 20.51 3.87 0.56
N GLY A 104 19.74 4.75 1.16
CA GLY A 104 18.96 5.74 0.43
C GLY A 104 17.51 5.36 0.19
N HIS A 105 17.13 4.12 0.50
CA HIS A 105 15.77 3.65 0.26
C HIS A 105 15.03 3.28 1.54
N GLU A 106 15.50 3.78 2.68
CA GLU A 106 15.00 3.36 3.98
C GLU A 106 13.51 3.63 4.19
N VAL A 107 12.96 4.58 3.46
CA VAL A 107 11.55 4.93 3.64
C VAL A 107 10.62 3.76 3.35
N ILE A 108 11.03 2.80 2.52
CA ILE A 108 10.17 1.66 2.19
C ILE A 108 10.56 0.39 2.93
N GLN A 109 11.58 0.44 3.78
CA GLN A 109 12.05 -0.78 4.44
C GLN A 109 10.97 -1.35 5.35
N GLY A 110 10.70 -2.64 5.17
CA GLY A 110 9.71 -3.34 5.98
C GLY A 110 8.28 -3.06 5.61
N ARG A 111 8.02 -2.21 4.62
CA ARG A 111 6.65 -1.87 4.22
C ARG A 111 6.17 -2.80 3.12
N TYR A 112 4.86 -2.97 3.03
CA TYR A 112 4.26 -3.77 1.98
C TYR A 112 4.04 -2.89 0.74
N GLY A 113 4.63 -3.30 -0.38
CA GLY A 113 4.49 -2.58 -1.63
C GLY A 113 3.34 -3.15 -2.46
N PHE A 114 2.56 -2.27 -3.06
CA PHE A 114 1.47 -2.63 -3.95
C PHE A 114 1.54 -1.75 -5.18
N TYR A 115 1.14 -2.29 -6.32
CA TYR A 115 1.06 -1.48 -7.53
C TYR A 115 0.02 -0.39 -7.36
N ALA A 116 0.33 0.78 -7.88
CA ALA A 116 -0.66 1.84 -7.99
C ALA A 116 -1.61 1.50 -9.12
N GLY A 117 -2.87 1.93 -8.96
CA GLY A 117 -3.87 1.69 -9.98
C GLY A 117 -4.34 0.25 -10.01
N SER A 118 -4.77 -0.19 -11.18
CA SER A 118 -5.39 -1.50 -11.36
C SER A 118 -4.47 -2.38 -12.17
N LYS A 119 -3.32 -2.70 -11.62
CA LYS A 119 -2.28 -3.46 -12.31
C LYS A 119 -2.12 -4.82 -11.66
N GLY A 120 -1.93 -5.87 -12.48
CA GLY A 120 -1.76 -7.21 -11.96
C GLY A 120 -3.05 -7.73 -11.35
N THR A 121 -2.96 -8.24 -10.13
CA THR A 121 -4.09 -8.89 -9.47
C THR A 121 -4.74 -8.03 -8.40
N THR A 122 -4.33 -6.78 -8.28
CA THR A 122 -4.88 -5.86 -7.29
C THR A 122 -5.45 -4.62 -7.96
N LYS A 123 -6.29 -3.91 -7.23
CA LYS A 123 -6.85 -2.63 -7.70
C LYS A 123 -6.83 -1.64 -6.55
N GLU A 124 -6.62 -0.39 -6.94
CA GLU A 124 -6.55 0.71 -5.99
C GLU A 124 -7.86 1.47 -5.99
N GLU A 125 -8.34 1.82 -4.79
CA GLU A 125 -9.48 2.72 -4.61
C GLU A 125 -9.03 3.92 -3.80
N ASN A 126 -9.52 5.08 -4.19
CA ASN A 126 -9.18 6.33 -3.51
C ASN A 126 -10.40 6.95 -2.87
#